data_e1828fcbe00af5c61b22208d14fcf9d3
#
_entry.id   e1828fcbe00af5c61b22208d14fcf9d3
#
_cell.length_a   1.000
_cell.length_b   1.000
_cell.length_c   1.000
_cell.angle_alpha   90.00
_cell.angle_beta   90.00
_cell.angle_gamma   90.00
#
_symmetry.space_group_name_H-M   'P 1'
#
loop_
_entity.id
_entity.type
_entity.pdbx_description
1 polymer ?
#
loop_
_entity_poly.entity_id
_entity_poly.type
_entity_poly.pdbx_seq_one_letter_code
_entity_poly.pdbx_strand_id
1 'polypeptide(L)'
;YVFGYTIGNDVSERTWQNSDRTLWRAKNTDTFSPMGPWIETDVDLAALTTTVRLNGRQVISFKTNNMLFGVARYISAMSRYLTLYPGDVIWMGAEGDAENMVPGDVCEVEISGIGTLRNPVVAVG
;
A
#
# COMPACT_ATOMS: atom_id res chain seq x y z
N TYR A 1 -7.99 15.50 -11.07
CA TYR A 1 -8.53 15.40 -9.71
C TYR A 1 -7.60 14.67 -8.72
N VAL A 2 -6.56 13.98 -9.20
CA VAL A 2 -5.55 13.40 -8.32
C VAL A 2 -4.63 14.51 -7.84
N PHE A 3 -4.51 14.66 -6.52
CA PHE A 3 -3.61 15.63 -5.91
C PHE A 3 -2.16 15.15 -5.93
N GLY A 4 -1.95 13.87 -5.64
CA GLY A 4 -0.62 13.28 -5.61
C GLY A 4 -0.65 11.81 -5.19
N TYR A 5 0.53 11.25 -4.98
CA TYR A 5 0.74 9.86 -4.65
C TYR A 5 1.58 9.71 -3.38
N THR A 6 1.26 8.71 -2.60
CA THR A 6 2.03 8.34 -1.42
C THR A 6 2.19 6.83 -1.36
N ILE A 7 3.08 6.36 -0.51
CA ILE A 7 3.28 4.92 -0.30
C ILE A 7 2.32 4.44 0.77
N GLY A 8 1.68 3.29 0.54
CA GLY A 8 0.91 2.58 1.55
C GLY A 8 1.45 1.17 1.73
N ASN A 9 1.44 0.68 2.97
CA ASN A 9 1.77 -0.70 3.27
C ASN A 9 0.49 -1.42 3.71
N ASP A 10 -0.02 -2.32 2.85
CA ASP A 10 -1.25 -3.10 3.08
C ASP A 10 -0.98 -4.26 4.04
N VAL A 11 -0.69 -3.91 5.30
CA VAL A 11 -0.46 -4.90 6.36
C VAL A 11 -1.72 -5.74 6.55
N SER A 12 -1.54 -7.05 6.59
CA SER A 12 -2.67 -7.99 6.68
C SER A 12 -2.38 -9.07 7.71
N GLU A 13 -3.34 -9.30 8.62
CA GLU A 13 -3.32 -10.47 9.48
C GLU A 13 -3.98 -11.64 8.73
N ARG A 14 -3.14 -12.58 8.28
CA ARG A 14 -3.55 -13.66 7.38
C ARG A 14 -4.47 -14.68 8.02
N THR A 15 -4.36 -14.92 9.32
CA THR A 15 -5.23 -15.86 10.03
C THR A 15 -6.66 -15.33 10.07
N TRP A 16 -6.82 -14.04 10.35
CA TRP A 16 -8.15 -13.40 10.34
C TRP A 16 -8.72 -13.28 8.93
N GLN A 17 -7.88 -13.04 7.93
CA GLN A 17 -8.30 -12.90 6.54
C GLN A 17 -9.12 -14.09 6.05
N ASN A 18 -8.80 -15.32 6.49
CA ASN A 18 -9.50 -16.53 6.08
C ASN A 18 -10.96 -16.59 6.57
N SER A 19 -11.30 -15.87 7.64
CA SER A 19 -12.64 -15.84 8.24
C SER A 19 -13.31 -14.48 8.21
N ASP A 20 -12.59 -13.44 7.80
CA ASP A 20 -13.09 -12.07 7.70
C ASP A 20 -13.52 -11.78 6.26
N ARG A 21 -14.79 -12.07 5.97
CA ARG A 21 -15.34 -11.90 4.63
C ARG A 21 -15.24 -10.48 4.09
N THR A 22 -15.23 -9.47 4.96
CA THR A 22 -15.15 -8.06 4.58
C THR A 22 -13.71 -7.54 4.58
N LEU A 23 -12.77 -8.33 5.09
CA LEU A 23 -11.37 -7.96 5.34
C LEU A 23 -11.23 -6.77 6.31
N TRP A 24 -12.30 -6.41 7.03
CA TRP A 24 -12.30 -5.25 7.90
C TRP A 24 -11.26 -5.39 9.02
N ARG A 25 -11.37 -6.42 9.83
CA ARG A 25 -10.45 -6.67 10.95
C ARG A 25 -9.03 -7.02 10.45
N ALA A 26 -8.97 -7.84 9.41
CA ALA A 26 -7.70 -8.32 8.88
C ALA A 26 -6.80 -7.21 8.32
N LYS A 27 -7.37 -6.05 7.95
CA LYS A 27 -6.64 -4.95 7.29
C LYS A 27 -6.77 -3.58 7.96
N ASN A 28 -7.71 -3.42 8.91
CA ASN A 28 -8.01 -2.11 9.51
C ASN A 28 -7.89 -2.10 11.03
N THR A 29 -7.17 -3.03 11.60
CA THR A 29 -6.78 -3.00 13.01
C THR A 29 -5.84 -1.82 13.25
N ASP A 30 -5.84 -1.28 14.46
CA ASP A 30 -4.96 -0.17 14.85
C ASP A 30 -3.52 -0.41 14.40
N THR A 31 -2.89 0.64 13.88
CA THR A 31 -1.56 0.65 13.27
C THR A 31 -1.42 -0.02 11.90
N PHE A 32 -2.47 -0.68 11.40
CA PHE A 32 -2.49 -1.21 10.04
C PHE A 32 -2.70 -0.07 9.02
N SER A 33 -2.41 -0.36 7.75
CA SER A 33 -2.50 0.62 6.66
C SER A 33 -1.65 1.89 6.86
N PRO A 34 -0.38 1.80 7.33
CA PRO A 34 0.48 2.96 7.42
C PRO A 34 0.74 3.55 6.03
N MET A 35 0.83 4.88 5.97
CA MET A 35 1.07 5.64 4.75
C MET A 35 2.16 6.70 4.96
N GLY A 36 2.85 7.06 3.90
CA GLY A 36 3.91 8.08 3.90
C GLY A 36 5.05 7.73 2.95
N PRO A 37 6.24 8.35 3.10
CA PRO A 37 6.58 9.38 4.10
C PRO A 37 5.99 10.76 3.80
N TRP A 38 5.63 11.07 2.54
CA TRP A 38 4.98 12.29 2.10
C TRP A 38 4.08 12.03 0.89
N ILE A 39 3.42 13.05 0.40
CA ILE A 39 2.68 13.03 -0.85
C ILE A 39 3.56 13.68 -1.92
N GLU A 40 3.81 12.96 -3.02
CA GLU A 40 4.51 13.49 -4.19
C GLU A 40 3.49 13.87 -5.27
N THR A 41 3.57 15.09 -5.76
CA THR A 41 2.60 15.65 -6.71
C THR A 41 3.07 15.64 -8.15
N ASP A 42 4.38 15.52 -8.37
CA ASP A 42 4.99 15.47 -9.71
C ASP A 42 5.58 14.08 -9.98
N VAL A 43 4.72 13.16 -10.40
CA VAL A 43 5.05 11.73 -10.53
C VAL A 43 4.69 11.21 -11.92
N ASP A 44 5.67 10.63 -12.60
CA ASP A 44 5.42 9.75 -13.74
C ASP A 44 5.33 8.30 -13.28
N LEU A 45 4.11 7.80 -13.07
CA LEU A 45 3.87 6.42 -12.61
C LEU A 45 4.51 5.35 -13.51
N ALA A 46 4.70 5.62 -14.81
CA ALA A 46 5.29 4.67 -15.74
C ALA A 46 6.80 4.47 -15.49
N ALA A 47 7.46 5.46 -14.92
CA ALA A 47 8.88 5.40 -14.61
C ALA A 47 9.18 4.71 -13.27
N LEU A 48 8.16 4.54 -12.40
CA LEU A 48 8.36 4.10 -11.03
C LEU A 48 8.49 2.58 -10.87
N THR A 49 9.26 2.20 -9.87
CA THR A 49 9.41 0.81 -9.40
C THR A 49 9.07 0.77 -7.92
N THR A 50 8.23 -0.18 -7.54
CA THR A 50 7.94 -0.50 -6.14
C THR A 50 8.83 -1.64 -5.70
N THR A 51 9.48 -1.49 -4.55
CA THR A 51 10.33 -2.50 -3.93
C THR A 51 9.93 -2.68 -2.48
N VAL A 52 9.71 -3.92 -2.07
CA VAL A 52 9.45 -4.25 -0.66
C VAL A 52 10.64 -5.00 -0.10
N ARG A 53 11.07 -4.58 1.10
CA ARG A 53 12.14 -5.25 1.85
C ARG A 53 11.66 -5.68 3.23
N LEU A 54 12.14 -6.83 3.65
CA LEU A 54 11.98 -7.31 5.01
C LEU A 54 13.37 -7.47 5.63
N ASN A 55 13.65 -6.73 6.69
CA ASN A 55 14.96 -6.69 7.35
C ASN A 55 16.10 -6.34 6.38
N GLY A 56 15.86 -5.39 5.48
CA GLY A 56 16.82 -4.97 4.45
C GLY A 56 16.94 -5.90 3.24
N ARG A 57 16.38 -7.12 3.29
CA ARG A 57 16.38 -8.06 2.15
C ARG A 57 15.19 -7.78 1.24
N GLN A 58 15.43 -7.59 -0.04
CA GLN A 58 14.36 -7.43 -1.03
C GLN A 58 13.54 -8.72 -1.14
N VAL A 59 12.22 -8.60 -0.98
CA VAL A 59 11.27 -9.71 -1.08
C VAL A 59 10.36 -9.58 -2.30
N ILE A 60 10.02 -8.35 -2.69
CA ILE A 60 9.17 -8.06 -3.85
C ILE A 60 9.78 -6.88 -4.62
N SER A 61 9.67 -6.91 -5.95
CA SER A 61 9.93 -5.73 -6.79
C SER A 61 9.12 -5.84 -8.07
N PHE A 62 8.44 -4.75 -8.43
CA PHE A 62 7.61 -4.67 -9.63
C PHE A 62 7.52 -3.23 -10.16
N LYS A 63 7.09 -3.07 -11.40
CA LYS A 63 6.78 -1.75 -11.95
C LYS A 63 5.49 -1.23 -11.33
N THR A 64 5.54 -0.05 -10.72
CA THR A 64 4.41 0.54 -10.00
C THR A 64 3.15 0.68 -10.87
N ASN A 65 3.34 0.91 -12.18
CA ASN A 65 2.23 1.05 -13.13
C ASN A 65 1.77 -0.29 -13.76
N ASN A 66 2.22 -1.44 -13.23
CA ASN A 66 1.80 -2.76 -13.73
C ASN A 66 0.42 -3.16 -13.17
N MET A 67 -0.57 -2.30 -13.37
CA MET A 67 -1.95 -2.48 -12.89
C MET A 67 -2.86 -2.95 -14.02
N LEU A 68 -3.81 -3.84 -13.74
CA LEU A 68 -4.86 -4.25 -14.69
C LEU A 68 -5.71 -3.05 -15.13
N PHE A 69 -5.97 -2.13 -14.22
CA PHE A 69 -6.67 -0.88 -14.48
C PHE A 69 -5.85 0.28 -13.94
N GLY A 70 -5.49 1.20 -14.82
CA GLY A 70 -4.79 2.42 -14.43
C GLY A 70 -5.64 3.33 -13.54
N VAL A 71 -4.99 4.24 -12.83
CA VAL A 71 -5.59 5.15 -11.85
C VAL A 71 -6.82 5.87 -12.37
N ALA A 72 -6.75 6.46 -13.57
CA ALA A 72 -7.88 7.21 -14.15
C ALA A 72 -9.12 6.32 -14.36
N ARG A 73 -8.94 5.10 -14.85
CA ARG A 73 -10.04 4.15 -15.05
C ARG A 73 -10.64 3.70 -13.72
N TYR A 74 -9.79 3.46 -12.71
CA TYR A 74 -10.23 3.06 -11.39
C TYR A 74 -11.09 4.14 -10.73
N ILE A 75 -10.61 5.39 -10.70
CA ILE A 75 -11.34 6.54 -10.17
C ILE A 75 -12.66 6.76 -10.94
N SER A 76 -12.62 6.71 -12.27
CA SER A 76 -13.83 6.84 -13.10
C SER A 76 -14.87 5.76 -12.81
N ALA A 77 -14.45 4.54 -12.53
CA ALA A 77 -15.38 3.46 -12.17
C ALA A 77 -15.98 3.66 -10.78
N MET A 78 -15.17 4.02 -9.79
CA MET A 78 -15.64 4.29 -8.42
C MET A 78 -16.61 5.46 -8.36
N SER A 79 -16.31 6.54 -9.03
CA SER A 79 -17.10 7.79 -9.00
C SER A 79 -18.51 7.67 -9.61
N ARG A 80 -18.81 6.54 -10.26
CA ARG A 80 -20.18 6.23 -10.69
C ARG A 80 -21.10 5.84 -9.52
N TYR A 81 -20.52 5.40 -8.43
CA TYR A 81 -21.26 4.85 -7.29
C TYR A 81 -20.99 5.60 -5.99
N LEU A 82 -19.83 6.26 -5.89
CA LEU A 82 -19.39 6.97 -4.70
C LEU A 82 -19.06 8.42 -5.05
N THR A 83 -19.46 9.36 -4.20
CA THR A 83 -18.94 10.72 -4.25
C THR A 83 -17.56 10.72 -3.63
N LEU A 84 -16.56 11.16 -4.39
CA LEU A 84 -15.20 11.32 -3.90
C LEU A 84 -15.00 12.78 -3.43
N TYR A 85 -14.36 12.94 -2.29
CA TYR A 85 -14.09 14.23 -1.67
C TYR A 85 -12.60 14.55 -1.63
N PRO A 86 -12.21 15.82 -1.57
CA PRO A 86 -10.83 16.19 -1.25
C PRO A 86 -10.37 15.54 0.06
N GLY A 87 -9.22 14.87 0.03
CA GLY A 87 -8.69 14.13 1.17
C GLY A 87 -8.98 12.63 1.15
N ASP A 88 -9.84 12.15 0.24
CA ASP A 88 -10.01 10.71 0.06
C ASP A 88 -8.71 10.04 -0.42
N VAL A 89 -8.41 8.89 0.16
CA VAL A 89 -7.25 8.07 -0.20
C VAL A 89 -7.74 6.80 -0.89
N ILE A 90 -7.20 6.55 -2.07
CA ILE A 90 -7.55 5.37 -2.86
C ILE A 90 -6.34 4.43 -2.91
N TRP A 91 -6.51 3.25 -2.36
CA TRP A 91 -5.52 2.19 -2.41
C TRP A 91 -5.61 1.43 -3.73
N MET A 92 -4.51 1.42 -4.48
CA MET A 92 -4.48 0.83 -5.82
C MET A 92 -4.14 -0.66 -5.83
N GLY A 93 -3.93 -1.26 -4.66
CA GLY A 93 -3.53 -2.65 -4.52
C GLY A 93 -2.02 -2.85 -4.53
N ALA A 94 -1.61 -4.10 -4.41
CA ALA A 94 -0.22 -4.52 -4.41
C ALA A 94 -0.04 -5.77 -5.28
N GLU A 95 1.19 -6.01 -5.73
CA GLU A 95 1.56 -7.19 -6.51
C GLU A 95 2.43 -8.13 -5.67
N GLY A 96 2.30 -9.43 -5.90
CA GLY A 96 3.13 -10.47 -5.30
C GLY A 96 2.62 -10.98 -3.96
N ASP A 97 3.30 -12.03 -3.46
CA ASP A 97 3.04 -12.65 -2.17
C ASP A 97 4.00 -12.08 -1.12
N ALA A 98 3.42 -11.64 0.00
CA ALA A 98 4.20 -11.13 1.12
C ALA A 98 4.63 -12.28 2.05
N GLU A 99 5.83 -12.15 2.60
CA GLU A 99 6.28 -13.01 3.69
C GLU A 99 5.60 -12.61 5.00
N ASN A 100 5.42 -13.59 5.90
CA ASN A 100 4.92 -13.31 7.25
C ASN A 100 5.96 -12.53 8.05
N MET A 101 5.50 -11.54 8.78
CA MET A 101 6.31 -10.73 9.67
C MET A 101 6.12 -11.19 11.11
N VAL A 102 7.17 -11.05 11.92
CA VAL A 102 7.15 -11.32 13.36
C VAL A 102 7.65 -10.10 14.14
N PRO A 103 7.35 -9.98 15.44
CA PRO A 103 7.90 -8.91 16.26
C PRO A 103 9.43 -8.82 16.18
N GLY A 104 9.94 -7.62 15.97
CA GLY A 104 11.35 -7.34 15.72
C GLY A 104 11.71 -7.12 14.25
N ASP A 105 10.84 -7.53 13.33
CA ASP A 105 11.04 -7.27 11.90
C ASP A 105 10.85 -5.79 11.55
N VAL A 106 11.44 -5.42 10.42
CA VAL A 106 11.25 -4.12 9.80
C VAL A 106 10.83 -4.33 8.35
N CYS A 107 9.64 -3.86 8.02
CA CYS A 107 9.13 -3.83 6.66
C CYS A 107 9.37 -2.45 6.05
N GLU A 108 9.93 -2.43 4.85
CA GLU A 108 10.17 -1.20 4.08
C GLU A 108 9.48 -1.34 2.72
N VAL A 109 8.69 -0.33 2.37
CA VAL A 109 8.11 -0.19 1.04
C VAL A 109 8.71 1.05 0.40
N GLU A 110 9.46 0.87 -0.66
CA GLU A 110 10.04 1.94 -1.45
C GLU A 110 9.28 2.07 -2.78
N ILE A 111 8.95 3.31 -3.15
CA ILE A 111 8.56 3.63 -4.52
C ILE A 111 9.57 4.66 -5.03
N SER A 112 10.30 4.29 -6.09
CA SER A 112 11.28 5.18 -6.70
C SER A 112 10.62 6.51 -7.08
N GLY A 113 11.25 7.64 -6.74
CA GLY A 113 10.68 8.97 -6.96
C GLY A 113 9.73 9.47 -5.86
N ILE A 114 9.28 8.60 -4.93
CA ILE A 114 8.47 9.03 -3.76
C ILE A 114 9.27 8.90 -2.46
N GLY A 115 9.98 7.78 -2.25
CA GLY A 115 10.76 7.58 -1.04
C GLY A 115 10.58 6.18 -0.45
N THR A 116 10.76 6.06 0.86
CA THR A 116 10.64 4.78 1.59
C THR A 116 9.77 4.95 2.83
N LEU A 117 8.72 4.16 2.91
CA LEU A 117 7.90 3.98 4.11
C LEU A 117 8.49 2.81 4.91
N ARG A 118 8.84 3.07 6.17
CA ARG A 118 9.48 2.09 7.05
C ARG A 118 8.65 1.84 8.28
N ASN A 119 8.30 0.58 8.50
CA ASN A 119 7.41 0.15 9.58
C ASN A 119 8.09 -0.94 10.43
N PRO A 120 8.44 -0.68 11.69
CA PRO A 120 8.84 -1.73 12.62
C PRO A 120 7.62 -2.54 13.04
N VAL A 121 7.81 -3.84 13.22
CA VAL A 121 6.80 -4.77 13.76
C VAL A 121 7.07 -4.97 15.25
N VAL A 122 6.07 -4.71 16.08
CA VAL A 122 6.18 -4.85 17.54
C VAL A 122 5.14 -5.83 18.06
N ALA A 123 5.46 -6.52 19.16
CA ALA A 123 4.47 -7.29 19.88
C ALA A 123 3.47 -6.36 20.56
N VAL A 124 2.20 -6.68 20.51
CA VAL A 124 1.20 -6.05 21.37
C VAL A 124 1.29 -6.71 22.75
N GLY A 125 1.52 -5.91 23.78
CA GLY A 125 1.59 -6.37 25.17
C GLY A 125 0.23 -6.73 25.76
#